data_8bc2f0b9a860131f879071eb58eca18e
#
_entry.id   8bc2f0b9a860131f879071eb58eca18e
#
_cell.length_a   1.000
_cell.length_b   1.000
_cell.length_c   1.000
_cell.angle_alpha   90.00
_cell.angle_beta   90.00
_cell.angle_gamma   90.00
#
_symmetry.space_group_name_H-M   'P 1'
#
loop_
_entity.id
_entity.type
_entity.pdbx_description
1 polymer ?
#
loop_
_entity_poly.entity_id
_entity_poly.type
_entity_poly.pdbx_seq_one_letter_code
_entity_poly.pdbx_strand_id
1 'polypeptide(L)'
;MPTKLLTEKEQKKLDDWKRIFPPRVDKAIYHIKLLRNCSNKRNYLWPKNIAKRYFLALAAYIFVIAEDFGLPLQIYYKDTLLQPSELRDLISSEFKLDDELSQ
;
A
#
# COMPACT_ATOMS: atom_id res chain seq x y z
N MET A 1 17.16 18.42 -24.41
CA MET A 1 17.80 17.27 -23.78
C MET A 1 17.84 16.11 -24.75
N PRO A 2 19.00 15.52 -24.95
CA PRO A 2 19.03 14.33 -25.77
C PRO A 2 18.25 13.20 -25.11
N THR A 3 17.24 12.74 -25.79
CA THR A 3 16.52 11.55 -25.36
C THR A 3 17.44 10.36 -25.49
N LYS A 4 17.77 9.74 -24.38
CA LYS A 4 18.56 8.54 -24.39
C LYS A 4 17.75 7.42 -25.00
N LEU A 5 18.21 6.90 -26.14
CA LEU A 5 17.55 5.77 -26.77
C LEU A 5 17.73 4.53 -25.92
N LEU A 6 16.62 3.86 -25.62
CA LEU A 6 16.66 2.60 -24.88
C LEU A 6 17.21 1.48 -25.76
N THR A 7 17.96 0.58 -25.17
CA THR A 7 18.35 -0.65 -25.84
C THR A 7 17.10 -1.53 -26.04
N GLU A 8 17.20 -2.53 -26.91
CA GLU A 8 16.11 -3.48 -27.11
C GLU A 8 15.72 -4.17 -25.80
N LYS A 9 16.71 -4.52 -25.00
CA LYS A 9 16.51 -5.17 -23.71
C LYS A 9 15.81 -4.25 -22.73
N GLU A 10 16.20 -2.98 -22.71
CA GLU A 10 15.57 -1.97 -21.85
C GLU A 10 14.15 -1.69 -22.31
N GLN A 11 13.92 -1.61 -23.64
CA GLN A 11 12.58 -1.39 -24.18
C GLN A 11 11.64 -2.52 -23.80
N LYS A 12 12.11 -3.77 -23.85
CA LYS A 12 11.31 -4.92 -23.44
C LYS A 12 10.93 -4.84 -21.96
N LYS A 13 11.88 -4.45 -21.11
CA LYS A 13 11.62 -4.28 -19.68
C LYS A 13 10.56 -3.22 -19.43
N LEU A 14 10.63 -2.11 -20.16
CA LEU A 14 9.65 -1.04 -20.04
C LEU A 14 8.27 -1.50 -20.52
N ASP A 15 8.21 -2.19 -21.67
CA ASP A 15 6.96 -2.70 -22.21
C ASP A 15 6.31 -3.71 -21.26
N ASP A 16 7.10 -4.59 -20.66
CA ASP A 16 6.61 -5.55 -19.67
C ASP A 16 6.05 -4.84 -18.45
N TRP A 17 6.72 -3.81 -17.96
CA TRP A 17 6.24 -3.04 -16.82
C TRP A 17 4.92 -2.34 -17.14
N LYS A 18 4.82 -1.71 -18.31
CA LYS A 18 3.59 -1.03 -18.75
C LYS A 18 2.42 -1.99 -18.90
N ARG A 19 2.71 -3.24 -19.24
CA ARG A 19 1.69 -4.27 -19.39
C ARG A 19 1.22 -4.82 -18.05
N ILE A 20 2.12 -4.89 -17.06
CA ILE A 20 1.88 -5.59 -15.81
C ILE A 20 1.46 -4.64 -14.68
N PHE A 21 2.18 -3.52 -14.51
CA PHE A 21 2.03 -2.70 -13.31
C PHE A 21 0.70 -1.94 -13.27
N PRO A 22 0.31 -1.18 -14.32
CA PRO A 22 -0.94 -0.42 -14.26
C PRO A 22 -2.19 -1.27 -13.99
N PRO A 23 -2.36 -2.45 -14.63
CA PRO A 23 -3.51 -3.30 -14.30
C PRO A 23 -3.52 -3.78 -12.85
N ARG A 24 -2.34 -4.04 -12.27
CA ARG A 24 -2.25 -4.42 -10.86
C ARG A 24 -2.65 -3.27 -9.94
N VAL A 25 -2.26 -2.04 -10.29
CA VAL A 25 -2.67 -0.86 -9.53
C VAL A 25 -4.18 -0.70 -9.60
N ASP A 26 -4.76 -0.86 -10.78
CA ASP A 26 -6.21 -0.75 -10.96
C ASP A 26 -6.97 -1.77 -10.10
N LYS A 27 -6.50 -3.00 -10.05
CA LYS A 27 -7.08 -4.03 -9.19
C LYS A 27 -6.95 -3.68 -7.72
N ALA A 28 -5.78 -3.18 -7.32
CA ALA A 28 -5.55 -2.78 -5.94
C ALA A 28 -6.50 -1.64 -5.54
N ILE A 29 -6.65 -0.64 -6.40
CA ILE A 29 -7.56 0.48 -6.17
C ILE A 29 -9.01 -0.03 -6.06
N TYR A 30 -9.40 -0.95 -6.93
CA TYR A 30 -10.73 -1.54 -6.87
C TYR A 30 -11.00 -2.18 -5.51
N HIS A 31 -10.07 -3.00 -5.03
CA HIS A 31 -10.22 -3.65 -3.72
C HIS A 31 -10.21 -2.64 -2.57
N ILE A 32 -9.38 -1.61 -2.67
CA ILE A 32 -9.35 -0.55 -1.66
C ILE A 32 -10.70 0.18 -1.62
N LYS A 33 -11.29 0.47 -2.78
CA LYS A 33 -12.61 1.11 -2.86
C LYS A 33 -13.68 0.29 -2.17
N LEU A 34 -13.60 -1.04 -2.25
CA LEU A 34 -14.57 -1.92 -1.61
C LEU A 34 -14.53 -1.82 -0.08
N LEU A 35 -13.41 -1.36 0.49
CA LEU A 35 -13.30 -1.19 1.93
C LEU A 35 -14.32 -0.17 2.47
N ARG A 36 -14.74 0.78 1.64
CA ARG A 36 -15.76 1.76 2.06
C ARG A 36 -17.07 1.09 2.44
N ASN A 37 -17.39 -0.02 1.80
CA ASN A 37 -18.63 -0.75 2.12
C ASN A 37 -18.61 -1.29 3.54
N CYS A 38 -17.44 -1.57 4.07
CA CYS A 38 -17.27 -2.06 5.44
C CYS A 38 -17.41 -0.96 6.48
N SER A 39 -17.51 0.29 6.07
CA SER A 39 -17.74 1.42 6.98
C SER A 39 -19.23 1.71 7.19
N ASN A 40 -20.13 0.92 6.62
CA ASN A 40 -21.56 1.11 6.77
C ASN A 40 -21.99 0.67 8.17
N LYS A 41 -22.34 1.65 9.00
CA LYS A 41 -22.70 1.41 10.40
C LYS A 41 -24.00 0.60 10.57
N ARG A 42 -24.83 0.52 9.56
CA ARG A 42 -26.04 -0.29 9.61
C ARG A 42 -25.74 -1.78 9.62
N ASN A 43 -24.68 -2.18 8.91
CA ASN A 43 -24.34 -3.59 8.71
C ASN A 43 -23.15 -4.03 9.53
N TYR A 44 -22.27 -3.10 9.92
CA TYR A 44 -20.98 -3.44 10.52
C TYR A 44 -20.67 -2.61 11.74
N LEU A 45 -20.04 -3.26 12.68
CA LEU A 45 -19.44 -2.63 13.85
C LEU A 45 -17.96 -3.00 13.82
N TRP A 46 -17.11 -2.02 14.05
CA TRP A 46 -15.67 -2.28 14.02
C TRP A 46 -14.95 -1.68 15.23
N PRO A 47 -13.91 -2.40 15.73
CA PRO A 47 -13.03 -1.82 16.74
C PRO A 47 -12.13 -0.77 16.09
N LYS A 48 -12.20 0.46 16.58
CA LYS A 48 -11.44 1.57 15.97
C LYS A 48 -9.93 1.33 15.99
N ASN A 49 -9.42 0.74 17.08
CA ASN A 49 -7.99 0.48 17.21
C ASN A 49 -7.49 -0.51 16.14
N ILE A 50 -8.27 -1.54 15.88
CA ILE A 50 -7.92 -2.55 14.89
C ILE A 50 -8.02 -1.98 13.48
N ALA A 51 -9.10 -1.26 13.19
CA ALA A 51 -9.27 -0.62 11.89
C ALA A 51 -8.12 0.34 11.60
N LYS A 52 -7.72 1.15 12.59
CA LYS A 52 -6.58 2.06 12.45
C LYS A 52 -5.31 1.31 12.07
N ARG A 53 -5.04 0.17 12.73
CA ARG A 53 -3.83 -0.61 12.46
C ARG A 53 -3.82 -1.15 11.02
N TYR A 54 -4.97 -1.54 10.49
CA TYR A 54 -5.07 -1.96 9.09
C TYR A 54 -4.75 -0.82 8.15
N PHE A 55 -5.28 0.37 8.39
CA PHE A 55 -4.98 1.51 7.52
C PHE A 55 -3.51 1.91 7.59
N LEU A 56 -2.91 1.85 8.78
CA LEU A 56 -1.49 2.11 8.92
C LEU A 56 -0.66 1.05 8.19
N ALA A 57 -1.08 -0.21 8.25
CA ALA A 57 -0.40 -1.29 7.53
C ALA A 57 -0.49 -1.09 6.01
N LEU A 58 -1.65 -0.70 5.49
CA LEU A 58 -1.80 -0.39 4.07
C LEU A 58 -0.87 0.75 3.65
N ALA A 59 -0.82 1.81 4.45
CA ALA A 59 0.08 2.93 4.19
C ALA A 59 1.55 2.49 4.22
N ALA A 60 1.90 1.60 5.16
CA ALA A 60 3.25 1.08 5.26
C ALA A 60 3.66 0.28 4.02
N TYR A 61 2.76 -0.54 3.48
CA TYR A 61 3.04 -1.26 2.24
C TYR A 61 3.25 -0.31 1.07
N ILE A 62 2.41 0.72 0.96
CA ILE A 62 2.57 1.73 -0.09
C ILE A 62 3.92 2.42 0.05
N PHE A 63 4.32 2.77 1.27
CA PHE A 63 5.60 3.40 1.54
C PHE A 63 6.77 2.54 1.07
N VAL A 64 6.77 1.25 1.44
CA VAL A 64 7.87 0.35 1.09
C VAL A 64 7.94 0.11 -0.41
N ILE A 65 6.80 -0.07 -1.07
CA ILE A 65 6.76 -0.27 -2.51
C ILE A 65 7.29 0.97 -3.23
N ALA A 66 6.90 2.16 -2.79
CA ALA A 66 7.41 3.40 -3.39
C ALA A 66 8.93 3.51 -3.21
N GLU A 67 9.46 3.09 -2.05
CA GLU A 67 10.92 3.06 -1.85
C GLU A 67 11.61 2.13 -2.87
N ASP A 68 11.00 0.97 -3.14
CA ASP A 68 11.55 0.02 -4.11
C ASP A 68 11.65 0.64 -5.52
N PHE A 69 10.78 1.60 -5.83
CA PHE A 69 10.81 2.33 -7.08
C PHE A 69 11.72 3.56 -7.03
N GLY A 70 12.38 3.81 -5.89
CA GLY A 70 13.20 5.01 -5.72
C GLY A 70 12.37 6.28 -5.57
N LEU A 71 11.11 6.16 -5.17
CA LEU A 71 10.17 7.28 -5.03
C LEU A 71 9.74 7.38 -3.56
N PRO A 72 10.55 8.03 -2.71
CA PRO A 72 10.23 8.09 -1.29
C PRO A 72 8.95 8.89 -1.02
N LEU A 73 8.08 8.32 -0.19
CA LEU A 73 6.88 8.98 0.28
C LEU A 73 7.03 9.32 1.76
N GLN A 74 6.28 10.32 2.21
CA GLN A 74 6.14 10.62 3.63
C GLN A 74 4.72 10.29 4.04
N ILE A 75 4.57 9.55 5.14
CA ILE A 75 3.27 9.14 5.65
C ILE A 75 3.04 9.80 7.00
N TYR A 76 1.91 10.48 7.13
CA TYR A 76 1.52 11.15 8.36
C TYR A 76 0.27 10.49 8.92
N TYR A 77 0.25 10.32 10.24
CA TYR A 77 -0.99 10.05 10.95
C TYR A 77 -1.36 11.32 11.71
N LYS A 78 -2.45 11.97 11.27
CA LYS A 78 -2.79 13.31 11.73
C LYS A 78 -1.61 14.25 11.46
N ASP A 79 -1.05 14.87 12.47
CA ASP A 79 0.07 15.81 12.31
C ASP A 79 1.43 15.16 12.54
N THR A 80 1.47 13.85 12.79
CA THR A 80 2.69 13.15 13.15
C THR A 80 3.24 12.38 11.96
N LEU A 81 4.49 12.70 11.59
CA LEU A 81 5.19 11.93 10.55
C LEU A 81 5.54 10.55 11.08
N LEU A 82 5.13 9.53 10.36
CA LEU A 82 5.48 8.16 10.69
C LEU A 82 6.89 7.87 10.19
N GLN A 83 7.74 7.39 11.08
CA GLN A 83 9.13 7.10 10.73
C GLN A 83 9.23 5.84 9.88
N PRO A 84 10.20 5.76 8.94
CA PRO A 84 10.38 4.57 8.13
C PRO A 84 10.49 3.28 8.93
N SER A 85 11.17 3.32 10.09
CA SER A 85 11.30 2.14 10.94
C SER A 85 9.94 1.67 11.47
N GLU A 86 9.08 2.60 11.86
CA GLU A 86 7.73 2.28 12.32
C GLU A 86 6.91 1.61 11.23
N LEU A 87 7.01 2.15 10.00
CA LEU A 87 6.28 1.61 8.86
C LEU A 87 6.77 0.21 8.50
N ARG A 88 8.07 -0.02 8.52
CA ARG A 88 8.65 -1.35 8.27
C ARG A 88 8.25 -2.35 9.33
N ASP A 89 8.18 -1.93 10.58
CA ASP A 89 7.74 -2.78 11.68
C ASP A 89 6.30 -3.25 11.51
N LEU A 90 5.43 -2.39 10.98
CA LEU A 90 4.04 -2.76 10.71
C LEU A 90 3.94 -3.89 9.69
N ILE A 91 4.84 -3.91 8.72
CA ILE A 91 4.86 -4.94 7.68
C ILE A 91 5.45 -6.24 8.22
N SER A 92 6.57 -6.13 8.96
CA SER A 92 7.30 -7.31 9.44
C SER A 92 6.61 -8.02 10.60
N SER A 93 5.68 -7.36 11.27
CA SER A 93 5.01 -7.93 12.44
C SER A 93 3.95 -8.99 12.11
N GLU A 94 3.82 -9.41 10.86
CA GLU A 94 2.81 -10.39 10.43
C GLU A 94 1.44 -10.09 11.02
N PHE A 95 0.79 -9.08 10.50
CA PHE A 95 -0.50 -8.64 11.00
C PHE A 95 -1.54 -9.74 10.82
N LYS A 96 -1.86 -10.42 11.92
CA LYS A 96 -2.85 -11.51 11.92
C LYS A 96 -4.12 -11.04 12.60
N LEU A 97 -5.06 -10.58 11.82
CA LEU A 97 -6.33 -10.11 12.33
C LEU A 97 -7.12 -11.22 13.00
N ASP A 98 -7.09 -12.41 12.41
CA ASP A 98 -7.85 -13.55 12.92
C ASP A 98 -7.53 -13.82 14.38
N ASP A 99 -6.26 -13.68 14.77
CA ASP A 99 -5.84 -13.88 16.15
C ASP A 99 -6.41 -12.80 17.08
N GLU A 100 -6.57 -11.57 16.60
CA GLU A 100 -7.09 -10.47 17.40
C GLU A 100 -8.60 -10.53 17.55
N LEU A 101 -9.32 -10.96 16.51
CA LEU A 101 -10.77 -10.99 16.51
C LEU A 101 -11.35 -12.27 17.11
N SER A 102 -10.57 -13.32 17.21
CA SER A 102 -11.02 -14.60 17.78
C SER A 102 -10.89 -14.66 19.29
N GLN A 103 -10.37 -13.64 19.92
CA GLN A 103 -10.24 -13.56 21.38
C GLN A 103 -11.49 -13.02 22.04
#